data_1b4b8d343c0d372a782ab2acad24b02a
#
_entry.id   1b4b8d343c0d372a782ab2acad24b02a
#
_cell.length_a   1.000
_cell.length_b   1.000
_cell.length_c   1.000
_cell.angle_alpha   90.00
_cell.angle_beta   90.00
_cell.angle_gamma   90.00
#
_symmetry.space_group_name_H-M   'P 1'
#
loop_
_entity.id
_entity.type
_entity.pdbx_description
1 polymer ?
#
loop_
_entity_poly.entity_id
_entity_poly.type
_entity_poly.pdbx_seq_one_letter_code
_entity_poly.pdbx_strand_id
1 'polypeptide(L)'
;MELATRKFVRPEHLNHHQTLYAGYISECMTEAAFIALACTLGHTDHVALAAMNDIRITKPTKAGEIVELFWEVSHIGTTSVEFRIIGQNMLNQENRFSGKIVFVTVDDEGKKTPHHLKS
;
A
#
# COMPACT_ATOMS: atom_id res chain seq x y z
N MET A 1 10.64 5.09 6.97
CA MET A 1 9.35 4.47 6.62
C MET A 1 8.81 3.71 7.82
N GLU A 2 7.50 3.66 7.93
CA GLU A 2 6.84 2.97 9.02
C GLU A 2 6.27 1.63 8.56
N LEU A 3 6.28 0.64 9.47
CA LEU A 3 5.70 -0.66 9.21
C LEU A 3 4.17 -0.54 9.22
N ALA A 4 3.52 -1.01 8.16
CA ALA A 4 2.07 -1.11 8.10
C ALA A 4 1.61 -2.49 8.57
N THR A 5 2.14 -3.55 7.96
CA THR A 5 1.68 -4.91 8.22
C THR A 5 2.74 -5.93 7.78
N ARG A 6 2.56 -7.16 8.24
CA ARG A 6 3.35 -8.31 7.82
C ARG A 6 2.41 -9.35 7.24
N LYS A 7 2.87 -10.05 6.20
CA LYS A 7 2.10 -11.09 5.55
C LYS A 7 2.92 -12.38 5.46
N PHE A 8 2.39 -13.45 6.01
CA PHE A 8 2.93 -14.79 5.82
C PHE A 8 2.41 -15.32 4.48
N VAL A 9 3.32 -15.62 3.55
CA VAL A 9 2.94 -16.06 2.20
C VAL A 9 2.58 -17.53 2.22
N ARG A 10 1.32 -17.84 1.85
CA ARG A 10 0.78 -19.19 1.81
C ARG A 10 0.61 -19.66 0.36
N PRO A 11 0.50 -20.99 0.13
CA PRO A 11 0.34 -21.52 -1.24
C PRO A 11 -0.81 -20.91 -2.02
N GLU A 12 -1.93 -20.58 -1.37
CA GLU A 12 -3.08 -19.96 -2.03
C GLU A 12 -2.83 -18.55 -2.55
N HIS A 13 -1.72 -17.93 -2.14
CA HIS A 13 -1.34 -16.60 -2.60
C HIS A 13 -0.48 -16.64 -3.87
N LEU A 14 -0.15 -17.82 -4.36
CA LEU A 14 0.79 -18.00 -5.44
C LEU A 14 0.11 -18.12 -6.81
N ASN A 15 0.84 -17.74 -7.85
CA ASN A 15 0.44 -17.94 -9.23
C ASN A 15 0.91 -19.34 -9.71
N HIS A 16 0.70 -19.64 -11.00
CA HIS A 16 1.07 -20.93 -11.58
C HIS A 16 2.59 -21.17 -11.65
N HIS A 17 3.41 -20.14 -11.45
CA HIS A 17 4.86 -20.26 -11.37
C HIS A 17 5.37 -20.46 -9.92
N GLN A 18 4.46 -20.65 -8.98
CA GLN A 18 4.76 -20.81 -7.55
C GLN A 18 5.43 -19.59 -6.93
N THR A 19 5.08 -18.40 -7.42
CA THR A 19 5.50 -17.11 -6.85
C THR A 19 4.28 -16.26 -6.53
N LEU A 20 4.48 -15.28 -5.67
CA LEU A 20 3.40 -14.42 -5.17
C LEU A 20 2.65 -13.77 -6.32
N TYR A 21 1.32 -13.97 -6.34
CA TYR A 21 0.46 -13.48 -7.40
C TYR A 21 0.36 -11.94 -7.36
N ALA A 22 0.48 -11.31 -8.53
CA ALA A 22 0.44 -9.85 -8.62
C ALA A 22 -0.86 -9.24 -8.07
N GLY A 23 -2.00 -9.92 -8.26
CA GLY A 23 -3.26 -9.48 -7.69
C GLY A 23 -3.25 -9.46 -6.16
N TYR A 24 -2.61 -10.45 -5.54
CA TYR A 24 -2.46 -10.48 -4.09
C TYR A 24 -1.47 -9.41 -3.60
N ILE A 25 -0.40 -9.16 -4.36
CA ILE A 25 0.52 -8.06 -4.05
C ILE A 25 -0.23 -6.73 -4.02
N SER A 26 -1.08 -6.48 -5.02
CA SER A 26 -1.91 -5.27 -5.08
C SER A 26 -2.84 -5.17 -3.89
N GLU A 27 -3.45 -6.28 -3.49
CA GLU A 27 -4.32 -6.34 -2.30
C GLU A 27 -3.55 -5.97 -1.04
N CYS A 28 -2.36 -6.54 -0.85
CA CYS A 28 -1.51 -6.24 0.31
C CYS A 28 -1.09 -4.78 0.33
N MET A 29 -0.72 -4.22 -0.83
CA MET A 29 -0.32 -2.81 -0.91
C MET A 29 -1.49 -1.89 -0.63
N THR A 30 -2.68 -2.21 -1.12
CA THR A 30 -3.90 -1.43 -0.86
C THR A 30 -4.22 -1.44 0.63
N GLU A 31 -4.14 -2.61 1.27
CA GLU A 31 -4.35 -2.74 2.71
C GLU A 31 -3.35 -1.89 3.50
N ALA A 32 -2.06 -1.99 3.14
CA ALA A 32 -1.00 -1.20 3.78
C ALA A 32 -1.25 0.31 3.61
N ALA A 33 -1.73 0.73 2.44
CA ALA A 33 -2.04 2.12 2.16
C ALA A 33 -3.23 2.62 2.98
N PHE A 34 -4.27 1.80 3.19
CA PHE A 34 -5.37 2.17 4.07
C PHE A 34 -4.92 2.29 5.53
N ILE A 35 -4.01 1.44 5.97
CA ILE A 35 -3.41 1.54 7.30
C ILE A 35 -2.63 2.86 7.42
N ALA A 36 -1.82 3.19 6.41
CA ALA A 36 -1.08 4.44 6.34
C ALA A 36 -2.02 5.65 6.39
N LEU A 37 -3.12 5.57 5.65
CA LEU A 37 -4.14 6.62 5.61
C LEU A 37 -4.75 6.84 7.00
N ALA A 38 -5.12 5.76 7.68
CA ALA A 38 -5.67 5.83 9.03
C ALA A 38 -4.68 6.47 10.00
N CYS A 39 -3.40 6.12 9.89
CA CYS A 39 -2.35 6.74 10.72
C CYS A 39 -2.19 8.23 10.42
N THR A 40 -2.36 8.63 9.16
CA THR A 40 -2.14 10.01 8.72
C THR A 40 -3.34 10.91 9.00
N LEU A 41 -4.56 10.43 8.73
CA LEU A 41 -5.79 11.21 8.91
C LEU A 41 -6.44 10.99 10.27
N GLY A 42 -6.20 9.87 10.92
CA GLY A 42 -6.88 9.48 12.15
C GLY A 42 -8.23 8.80 11.91
N HIS A 43 -8.60 8.57 10.63
CA HIS A 43 -9.84 7.89 10.25
C HIS A 43 -9.71 7.37 8.81
N THR A 44 -10.65 6.55 8.40
CA THR A 44 -10.73 6.04 7.02
C THR A 44 -12.03 6.43 6.32
N ASP A 45 -12.85 7.29 6.95
CA ASP A 45 -14.09 7.76 6.36
C ASP A 45 -13.83 8.88 5.36
N HIS A 46 -14.75 9.04 4.42
CA HIS A 46 -14.73 10.14 3.45
C HIS A 46 -13.44 10.19 2.63
N VAL A 47 -12.98 9.02 2.21
CA VAL A 47 -11.83 8.87 1.34
C VAL A 47 -12.18 7.96 0.18
N ALA A 48 -11.52 8.18 -0.96
CA ALA A 48 -11.66 7.32 -2.13
C ALA A 48 -10.26 6.99 -2.65
N LEU A 49 -10.07 5.74 -3.05
CA LEU A 49 -8.85 5.33 -3.74
C LEU A 49 -8.89 5.92 -5.15
N ALA A 50 -7.93 6.76 -5.49
CA ALA A 50 -7.92 7.47 -6.76
C ALA A 50 -7.01 6.83 -7.79
N ALA A 51 -5.85 6.32 -7.38
CA ALA A 51 -4.88 5.77 -8.32
C ALA A 51 -3.90 4.83 -7.62
N MET A 52 -3.39 3.89 -8.41
CA MET A 52 -2.26 3.03 -8.05
C MET A 52 -1.23 3.19 -9.16
N ASN A 53 -0.05 3.69 -8.83
CA ASN A 53 0.98 4.03 -9.80
C ASN A 53 2.29 3.34 -9.49
N ASP A 54 3.14 3.20 -10.52
CA ASP A 54 4.50 2.69 -10.38
C ASP A 54 4.60 1.36 -9.63
N ILE A 55 3.66 0.47 -9.90
CA ILE A 55 3.70 -0.87 -9.29
C ILE A 55 4.84 -1.65 -9.94
N ARG A 56 5.81 -2.06 -9.13
CA ARG A 56 6.99 -2.79 -9.58
C ARG A 56 7.18 -4.03 -8.73
N ILE A 57 7.38 -5.16 -9.39
CA ILE A 57 7.72 -6.42 -8.73
C ILE A 57 9.18 -6.70 -9.10
N THR A 58 10.07 -6.49 -8.15
CA THR A 58 11.52 -6.53 -8.42
C THR A 58 12.10 -7.93 -8.27
N LYS A 59 11.51 -8.75 -7.41
CA LYS A 59 11.94 -10.13 -7.20
C LYS A 59 10.75 -11.02 -6.82
N PRO A 60 10.78 -12.31 -7.22
CA PRO A 60 9.69 -13.22 -6.85
C PRO A 60 9.72 -13.54 -5.35
N THR A 61 8.55 -13.79 -4.79
CA THR A 61 8.35 -14.20 -3.40
C THR A 61 7.67 -15.55 -3.39
N LYS A 62 8.10 -16.44 -2.50
CA LYS A 62 7.63 -17.83 -2.44
C LYS A 62 6.87 -18.11 -1.14
N ALA A 63 6.11 -19.20 -1.13
CA ALA A 63 5.41 -19.64 0.07
C ALA A 63 6.39 -19.85 1.23
N GLY A 64 5.95 -19.48 2.43
CA GLY A 64 6.77 -19.60 3.64
C GLY A 64 7.59 -18.35 3.96
N GLU A 65 7.71 -17.43 3.02
CA GLU A 65 8.37 -16.15 3.30
C GLU A 65 7.41 -15.21 4.01
N ILE A 66 7.97 -14.30 4.80
CA ILE A 66 7.20 -13.25 5.47
C ILE A 66 7.61 -11.92 4.84
N VAL A 67 6.61 -11.18 4.35
CA VAL A 67 6.81 -9.88 3.73
C VAL A 67 6.36 -8.79 4.70
N GLU A 68 7.22 -7.81 4.93
CA GLU A 68 6.87 -6.61 5.67
C GLU A 68 6.55 -5.49 4.68
N LEU A 69 5.41 -4.83 4.88
CA LEU A 69 5.02 -3.69 4.06
C LEU A 69 5.22 -2.41 4.86
N PHE A 70 6.03 -1.51 4.31
CA PHE A 70 6.34 -0.21 4.89
C PHE A 70 5.71 0.90 4.06
N TRP A 71 5.44 2.03 4.70
CA TRP A 71 4.84 3.17 4.04
C TRP A 71 5.52 4.48 4.42
N GLU A 72 5.41 5.44 3.54
CA GLU A 72 5.74 6.84 3.81
C GLU A 72 4.83 7.72 2.96
N VAL A 73 4.61 8.96 3.40
CA VAL A 73 3.91 9.95 2.60
C VAL A 73 4.88 10.45 1.54
N SER A 74 4.54 10.30 0.26
CA SER A 74 5.38 10.76 -0.84
C SER A 74 4.91 12.06 -1.46
N HIS A 75 3.62 12.41 -1.31
CA HIS A 75 3.10 13.68 -1.80
C HIS A 75 1.79 14.03 -1.09
N ILE A 76 1.61 15.31 -0.80
CA ILE A 76 0.36 15.83 -0.22
C ILE A 76 -0.13 16.95 -1.12
N GLY A 77 -1.30 16.74 -1.76
CA GLY A 77 -2.02 17.76 -2.48
C GLY A 77 -3.07 18.42 -1.59
N THR A 78 -3.95 19.20 -2.16
CA THR A 78 -5.03 19.86 -1.41
C THR A 78 -6.11 18.85 -0.98
N THR A 79 -6.49 17.94 -1.87
CA THR A 79 -7.50 16.91 -1.61
C THR A 79 -6.90 15.50 -1.64
N SER A 80 -5.64 15.36 -2.04
CA SER A 80 -5.00 14.07 -2.26
C SER A 80 -3.85 13.82 -1.29
N VAL A 81 -3.60 12.54 -1.04
CA VAL A 81 -2.43 12.07 -0.31
C VAL A 81 -1.90 10.86 -1.06
N GLU A 82 -0.60 10.87 -1.36
CA GLU A 82 0.07 9.75 -2.01
C GLU A 82 0.99 9.07 -1.00
N PHE A 83 0.86 7.75 -0.93
CA PHE A 83 1.73 6.91 -0.11
C PHE A 83 2.61 6.04 -1.00
N ARG A 84 3.88 5.97 -0.65
CA ARG A 84 4.79 5.00 -1.22
C ARG A 84 4.80 3.77 -0.33
N ILE A 85 4.58 2.61 -0.94
CA ILE A 85 4.55 1.32 -0.24
C ILE A 85 5.72 0.48 -0.73
N ILE A 86 6.44 -0.14 0.19
CA ILE A 86 7.52 -1.07 -0.12
C ILE A 86 7.28 -2.37 0.62
N GLY A 87 7.32 -3.49 -0.12
CA GLY A 87 7.29 -4.83 0.45
C GLY A 87 8.68 -5.44 0.42
N GLN A 88 9.15 -5.92 1.56
CA GLN A 88 10.46 -6.55 1.67
C GLN A 88 10.39 -7.83 2.48
N ASN A 89 11.32 -8.74 2.22
CA ASN A 89 11.46 -9.95 3.03
C ASN A 89 11.86 -9.56 4.45
N MET A 90 11.13 -10.07 5.44
CA MET A 90 11.36 -9.72 6.84
C MET A 90 12.75 -10.13 7.34
N LEU A 91 13.26 -11.25 6.87
CA LEU A 91 14.49 -11.81 7.40
C LEU A 91 15.77 -11.20 6.81
N ASN A 92 15.74 -10.83 5.51
CA ASN A 92 16.94 -10.32 4.83
C ASN A 92 16.78 -8.90 4.30
N GLN A 93 15.60 -8.28 4.46
CA GLN A 93 15.28 -6.92 4.02
C GLN A 93 15.43 -6.72 2.50
N GLU A 94 15.32 -7.79 1.73
CA GLU A 94 15.36 -7.70 0.28
C GLU A 94 14.04 -7.14 -0.26
N ASN A 95 14.12 -6.09 -1.07
CA ASN A 95 12.92 -5.51 -1.70
C ASN A 95 12.30 -6.49 -2.70
N ARG A 96 11.00 -6.69 -2.58
CA ARG A 96 10.25 -7.60 -3.43
C ARG A 96 9.30 -6.86 -4.36
N PHE A 97 8.68 -5.81 -3.88
CA PHE A 97 7.78 -5.00 -4.68
C PHE A 97 7.62 -3.61 -4.07
N SER A 98 7.11 -2.69 -4.88
CA SER A 98 6.84 -1.32 -4.44
C SER A 98 5.73 -0.71 -5.29
N GLY A 99 5.18 0.40 -4.83
CA GLY A 99 4.17 1.13 -5.56
C GLY A 99 3.79 2.41 -4.86
N LYS A 100 2.96 3.19 -5.55
CA LYS A 100 2.40 4.44 -5.03
C LYS A 100 0.89 4.36 -5.08
N ILE A 101 0.23 4.74 -4.01
CA ILE A 101 -1.21 4.68 -3.88
C ILE A 101 -1.73 6.05 -3.47
N VAL A 102 -2.67 6.57 -4.25
CA VAL A 102 -3.22 7.91 -4.06
C VAL A 102 -4.65 7.82 -3.57
N PHE A 103 -4.92 8.50 -2.47
CA PHE A 103 -6.29 8.70 -1.97
C PHE A 103 -6.69 10.15 -2.15
N VAL A 104 -7.99 10.38 -2.28
CA VAL A 104 -8.57 11.72 -2.23
C VAL A 104 -9.59 11.77 -1.12
N THR A 105 -9.67 12.91 -0.45
CA THR A 105 -10.72 13.13 0.54
C THR A 105 -11.97 13.66 -0.16
N VAL A 106 -13.10 13.16 0.29
CA VAL A 106 -14.41 13.45 -0.33
C VAL A 106 -15.42 13.82 0.74
N ASP A 107 -16.46 14.55 0.33
CA ASP A 107 -17.59 14.89 1.20
C ASP A 107 -18.63 13.74 1.17
N ASP A 108 -19.78 13.97 1.83
CA ASP A 108 -20.87 12.99 1.90
C ASP A 108 -21.44 12.64 0.53
N GLU A 109 -21.26 13.50 -0.47
CA GLU A 109 -21.74 13.28 -1.84
C GLU A 109 -20.66 12.70 -2.75
N GLY A 110 -19.47 12.40 -2.21
CA GLY A 110 -18.36 11.84 -2.98
C GLY A 110 -17.55 12.88 -3.76
N LYS A 111 -17.77 14.16 -3.52
CA LYS A 111 -17.02 15.23 -4.17
C LYS A 111 -15.73 15.52 -3.40
N LYS A 112 -14.66 15.84 -4.13
CA LYS A 112 -13.37 16.17 -3.53
C LYS A 112 -13.50 17.33 -2.54
N THR A 113 -12.90 17.19 -1.37
CA THR A 113 -12.88 18.21 -0.34
C THR A 113 -11.47 18.26 0.31
N PRO A 114 -10.98 19.45 0.69
CA PRO A 114 -9.66 19.56 1.30
C PRO A 114 -9.54 18.77 2.60
N HIS A 115 -8.38 18.15 2.78
CA HIS A 115 -8.08 17.37 4.00
C HIS A 115 -7.38 18.20 5.08
N HIS A 116 -6.88 19.40 4.71
CA HIS A 116 -6.18 20.32 5.62
C HIS A 116 -4.88 19.76 6.22
N LEU A 117 -4.31 18.73 5.61
CA LEU A 117 -2.99 18.24 6.01
C LEU A 117 -1.91 19.19 5.53
N LYS A 118 -0.84 19.29 6.31
CA LYS A 118 0.33 20.10 5.92
C LYS A 118 1.28 19.25 5.08
N SER A 119 1.73 19.84 3.98
CA SER A 119 2.74 19.22 3.12
C SER A 119 4.14 19.32 3.72
#